data_5dffaeb8b58c3126fbf730312f14d9ff
#
_entry.id   5dffaeb8b58c3126fbf730312f14d9ff
#
_cell.length_a   1.000
_cell.length_b   1.000
_cell.length_c   1.000
_cell.angle_alpha   90.00
_cell.angle_beta   90.00
_cell.angle_gamma   90.00
#
_symmetry.space_group_name_H-M   'P 1'
#
loop_
_entity.id
_entity.type
_entity.pdbx_description
1 polymer ?
#
loop_
_entity_poly.entity_id
_entity_poly.type
_entity_poly.pdbx_seq_one_letter_code
_entity_poly.pdbx_strand_id
1 'polypeptide(L)'
;MIASMETYLRRGRRTCQRLLLNPKIRTGGVVLLCSGSGFLLSAASLGNYPQPLAMGLILAMSGWHAAVMSLGAMLGYWVFWGIAGLQGLVWSASGGLLALLLARHIPEEQPLIFPAISAFLTALTGLLFQLVLRDTVPVPVYFLRIVLAAGAGLLFPVALGRRTAVTDWLVGGVAVLALAQASPTPYLGLGYLAAVALAVGSAFPAAVLGGLGLDLAQVTRIPMTAVLCLAGVIRMIPFERKWMRCLAPGAAGLVV
;
A
#
# COMPACT_ATOMS: atom_id res chain seq x y z
N MET A 1 38.20 1.42 -12.72
CA MET A 1 37.08 1.86 -11.84
C MET A 1 35.80 1.05 -12.07
N ILE A 2 35.35 0.81 -13.29
CA ILE A 2 34.13 0.02 -13.60
C ILE A 2 34.25 -1.44 -13.17
N ALA A 3 35.39 -2.10 -13.42
CA ALA A 3 35.61 -3.50 -13.05
C ALA A 3 35.61 -3.76 -11.52
N SER A 4 36.02 -2.78 -10.72
CA SER A 4 35.94 -2.88 -9.26
C SER A 4 34.51 -2.79 -8.77
N MET A 5 33.69 -1.94 -9.37
CA MET A 5 32.29 -1.76 -9.02
C MET A 5 31.43 -3.00 -9.34
N GLU A 6 31.67 -3.65 -10.48
CA GLU A 6 31.02 -4.94 -10.80
C GLU A 6 31.41 -6.05 -9.81
N THR A 7 32.67 -6.08 -9.37
CA THR A 7 33.13 -7.06 -8.38
C THR A 7 32.45 -6.85 -7.03
N TYR A 8 32.28 -5.59 -6.59
CA TYR A 8 31.53 -5.24 -5.37
C TYR A 8 30.06 -5.61 -5.47
N LEU A 9 29.39 -5.32 -6.61
CA LEU A 9 27.99 -5.68 -6.82
C LEU A 9 27.78 -7.20 -6.85
N ARG A 10 28.67 -7.96 -7.50
CA ARG A 10 28.62 -9.44 -7.48
C ARG A 10 28.86 -10.01 -6.09
N ARG A 11 29.76 -9.43 -5.31
CA ARG A 11 30.00 -9.83 -3.91
C ARG A 11 28.79 -9.53 -3.03
N GLY A 12 28.24 -8.31 -3.13
CA GLY A 12 27.00 -7.92 -2.42
C GLY A 12 25.84 -8.87 -2.73
N ARG A 13 25.62 -9.19 -4.02
CA ARG A 13 24.57 -10.12 -4.45
C ARG A 13 24.75 -11.53 -3.88
N ARG A 14 25.99 -12.06 -3.83
CA ARG A 14 26.28 -13.37 -3.23
C ARG A 14 26.09 -13.37 -1.71
N THR A 15 26.44 -12.28 -1.03
CA THR A 15 26.22 -12.13 0.41
C THR A 15 24.74 -12.04 0.73
N CYS A 16 23.97 -11.24 0.00
CA CYS A 16 22.52 -11.20 0.12
C CYS A 16 21.85 -12.55 -0.12
N GLN A 17 22.28 -13.28 -1.15
CA GLN A 17 21.75 -14.63 -1.42
C GLN A 17 22.05 -15.61 -0.28
N ARG A 18 23.25 -15.58 0.32
CA ARG A 18 23.60 -16.41 1.49
C ARG A 18 22.79 -16.04 2.73
N LEU A 19 22.56 -14.73 2.96
CA LEU A 19 21.72 -14.26 4.06
C LEU A 19 20.26 -14.71 3.88
N LEU A 20 19.72 -14.64 2.67
CA LEU A 20 18.37 -15.10 2.36
C LEU A 20 18.18 -16.63 2.47
N LEU A 21 19.27 -17.40 2.38
CA LEU A 21 19.26 -18.85 2.58
C LEU A 21 19.21 -19.24 4.06
N ASN A 22 19.52 -18.32 4.98
CA ASN A 22 19.41 -18.59 6.41
C ASN A 22 17.91 -18.55 6.83
N PRO A 23 17.34 -19.67 7.32
CA PRO A 23 15.92 -19.76 7.64
C PRO A 23 15.47 -18.73 8.69
N LYS A 24 16.31 -18.41 9.67
CA LYS A 24 16.01 -17.40 10.71
C LYS A 24 15.91 -15.99 10.11
N ILE A 25 16.83 -15.63 9.20
CA ILE A 25 16.83 -14.32 8.55
C ILE A 25 15.64 -14.21 7.59
N ARG A 26 15.33 -15.28 6.86
CA ARG A 26 14.15 -15.36 5.99
C ARG A 26 12.85 -15.17 6.77
N THR A 27 12.69 -15.87 7.89
CA THR A 27 11.50 -15.73 8.75
C THR A 27 11.42 -14.33 9.34
N GLY A 28 12.52 -13.78 9.86
CA GLY A 28 12.58 -12.40 10.36
C GLY A 28 12.23 -11.36 9.27
N GLY A 29 12.74 -11.55 8.07
CA GLY A 29 12.43 -10.68 6.92
C GLY A 29 10.94 -10.73 6.54
N VAL A 30 10.33 -11.92 6.54
CA VAL A 30 8.89 -12.07 6.27
C VAL A 30 8.05 -11.41 7.38
N VAL A 31 8.42 -11.57 8.66
CA VAL A 31 7.76 -10.90 9.78
C VAL A 31 7.81 -9.39 9.61
N LEU A 32 8.98 -8.82 9.31
CA LEU A 32 9.14 -7.38 9.10
C LEU A 32 8.34 -6.87 7.90
N LEU A 33 8.31 -7.61 6.79
CA LEU A 33 7.52 -7.24 5.61
C LEU A 33 6.02 -7.30 5.90
N CYS A 34 5.54 -8.36 6.55
CA CYS A 34 4.13 -8.48 6.89
C CYS A 34 3.70 -7.42 7.90
N SER A 35 4.41 -7.27 9.04
CA SER A 35 4.06 -6.26 10.03
C SER A 35 4.23 -4.84 9.50
N GLY A 36 5.30 -4.58 8.75
CA GLY A 36 5.58 -3.27 8.15
C GLY A 36 4.54 -2.87 7.11
N SER A 37 4.09 -3.79 6.24
CA SER A 37 3.04 -3.47 5.27
C SER A 37 1.69 -3.22 5.95
N GLY A 38 1.32 -3.99 6.97
CA GLY A 38 0.13 -3.71 7.78
C GLY A 38 0.21 -2.35 8.47
N PHE A 39 1.37 -2.04 9.09
CA PHE A 39 1.65 -0.78 9.74
C PHE A 39 1.52 0.41 8.76
N LEU A 40 2.15 0.32 7.60
CA LEU A 40 2.11 1.39 6.59
C LEU A 40 0.69 1.60 6.02
N LEU A 41 -0.02 0.52 5.68
CA LEU A 41 -1.38 0.63 5.14
C LEU A 41 -2.38 1.24 6.13
N SER A 42 -2.14 1.12 7.43
CA SER A 42 -2.98 1.75 8.45
C SER A 42 -2.83 3.28 8.50
N ALA A 43 -1.74 3.84 7.95
CA ALA A 43 -1.58 5.29 7.83
C ALA A 43 -2.53 5.89 6.79
N ALA A 44 -3.00 5.10 5.82
CA ALA A 44 -3.82 5.57 4.72
C ALA A 44 -5.13 6.20 5.19
N SER A 45 -5.37 7.44 4.75
CA SER A 45 -6.55 8.22 5.07
C SER A 45 -7.13 8.89 3.84
N LEU A 46 -8.41 9.23 3.92
CA LEU A 46 -9.07 10.12 2.98
C LEU A 46 -9.91 11.12 3.78
N GLY A 47 -9.69 12.41 3.54
CA GLY A 47 -10.39 13.47 4.25
C GLY A 47 -10.17 13.46 5.77
N ASN A 48 -8.95 13.15 6.22
CA ASN A 48 -8.56 13.02 7.64
C ASN A 48 -9.25 11.87 8.41
N TYR A 49 -9.80 10.89 7.69
CA TYR A 49 -10.36 9.69 8.29
C TYR A 49 -9.54 8.46 7.93
N PRO A 50 -9.18 7.60 8.90
CA PRO A 50 -8.48 6.35 8.63
C PRO A 50 -9.31 5.42 7.74
N GLN A 51 -8.67 4.73 6.81
CA GLN A 51 -9.33 3.84 5.86
C GLN A 51 -8.98 2.37 6.13
N PRO A 52 -9.91 1.42 5.88
CA PRO A 52 -9.72 -0.01 6.19
C PRO A 52 -8.91 -0.77 5.13
N LEU A 53 -7.90 -0.13 4.51
CA LEU A 53 -7.11 -0.74 3.43
C LEU A 53 -6.27 -1.93 3.91
N ALA A 54 -5.74 -1.85 5.13
CA ALA A 54 -4.94 -2.94 5.72
C ALA A 54 -5.75 -4.24 5.86
N MET A 55 -7.07 -4.15 6.10
CA MET A 55 -7.95 -5.30 6.28
C MET A 55 -8.00 -6.19 5.03
N GLY A 56 -8.07 -5.60 3.84
CA GLY A 56 -8.06 -6.37 2.59
C GLY A 56 -6.78 -7.19 2.42
N LEU A 57 -5.63 -6.62 2.79
CA LEU A 57 -4.35 -7.33 2.74
C LEU A 57 -4.25 -8.40 3.83
N ILE A 58 -4.76 -8.15 5.05
CA ILE A 58 -4.81 -9.12 6.14
C ILE A 58 -5.61 -10.35 5.72
N LEU A 59 -6.80 -10.14 5.13
CA LEU A 59 -7.66 -11.25 4.66
C LEU A 59 -7.07 -12.01 3.48
N ALA A 60 -6.24 -11.36 2.66
CA ALA A 60 -5.53 -11.99 1.55
C ALA A 60 -4.38 -12.90 2.01
N MET A 61 -3.91 -12.72 3.25
CA MET A 61 -2.86 -13.55 3.83
C MET A 61 -3.44 -14.74 4.59
N SER A 62 -2.68 -15.83 4.68
CA SER A 62 -3.10 -17.04 5.39
C SER A 62 -2.28 -17.29 6.66
N GLY A 63 -2.91 -17.89 7.65
CA GLY A 63 -2.25 -18.40 8.86
C GLY A 63 -1.51 -17.31 9.64
N TRP A 64 -0.30 -17.60 10.10
CA TRP A 64 0.48 -16.70 10.96
C TRP A 64 0.88 -15.38 10.28
N HIS A 65 0.95 -15.34 8.94
CA HIS A 65 1.25 -14.11 8.21
C HIS A 65 0.15 -13.07 8.40
N ALA A 66 -1.11 -13.51 8.35
CA ALA A 66 -2.26 -12.65 8.63
C ALA A 66 -2.24 -12.10 10.06
N ALA A 67 -1.88 -12.94 11.05
CA ALA A 67 -1.76 -12.51 12.43
C ALA A 67 -0.68 -11.45 12.63
N VAL A 68 0.51 -11.66 12.08
CA VAL A 68 1.62 -10.68 12.15
C VAL A 68 1.26 -9.37 11.46
N MET A 69 0.62 -9.44 10.31
CA MET A 69 0.16 -8.27 9.58
C MET A 69 -0.92 -7.51 10.34
N SER A 70 -1.87 -8.23 10.94
CA SER A 70 -2.91 -7.66 11.81
C SER A 70 -2.31 -6.90 12.99
N LEU A 71 -1.32 -7.48 13.67
CA LEU A 71 -0.59 -6.80 14.77
C LEU A 71 0.13 -5.55 14.27
N GLY A 72 0.79 -5.61 13.11
CA GLY A 72 1.40 -4.45 12.49
C GLY A 72 0.40 -3.34 12.18
N ALA A 73 -0.76 -3.70 11.60
CA ALA A 73 -1.83 -2.75 11.29
C ALA A 73 -2.45 -2.14 12.56
N MET A 74 -2.69 -2.95 13.60
CA MET A 74 -3.17 -2.45 14.89
C MET A 74 -2.20 -1.42 15.47
N LEU A 75 -0.90 -1.74 15.49
CA LEU A 75 0.12 -0.82 15.96
C LEU A 75 0.13 0.48 15.12
N GLY A 76 -0.01 0.37 13.82
CA GLY A 76 -0.05 1.54 12.94
C GLY A 76 -1.29 2.40 13.16
N TYR A 77 -2.49 1.84 13.27
CA TYR A 77 -3.69 2.61 13.61
C TYR A 77 -3.54 3.33 14.95
N TRP A 78 -2.94 2.69 15.93
CA TRP A 78 -2.67 3.33 17.22
C TRP A 78 -1.67 4.47 17.11
N VAL A 79 -0.56 4.27 16.41
CA VAL A 79 0.53 5.25 16.28
C VAL A 79 0.12 6.47 15.45
N PHE A 80 -0.56 6.26 14.30
CA PHE A 80 -0.93 7.35 13.40
C PHE A 80 -2.20 8.09 13.82
N TRP A 81 -3.14 7.40 14.47
CA TRP A 81 -4.50 7.91 14.68
C TRP A 81 -4.91 7.98 16.16
N GLY A 82 -4.19 7.32 17.06
CA GLY A 82 -4.54 7.27 18.48
C GLY A 82 -5.99 6.81 18.70
N ILE A 83 -6.78 7.61 19.40
CA ILE A 83 -8.20 7.31 19.69
C ILE A 83 -9.04 7.25 18.43
N ALA A 84 -8.79 8.11 17.42
CA ALA A 84 -9.49 8.08 16.14
C ALA A 84 -9.22 6.78 15.36
N GLY A 85 -8.16 6.06 15.69
CA GLY A 85 -7.79 4.76 15.11
C GLY A 85 -8.48 3.54 15.74
N LEU A 86 -9.32 3.70 16.76
CA LEU A 86 -9.96 2.57 17.46
C LEU A 86 -10.76 1.67 16.51
N GLN A 87 -11.48 2.24 15.55
CA GLN A 87 -12.16 1.45 14.53
C GLN A 87 -11.17 0.61 13.71
N GLY A 88 -10.01 1.17 13.38
CA GLY A 88 -8.93 0.49 12.68
C GLY A 88 -8.35 -0.70 13.45
N LEU A 89 -8.24 -0.56 14.77
CA LEU A 89 -7.84 -1.68 15.65
C LEU A 89 -8.84 -2.83 15.55
N VAL A 90 -10.15 -2.53 15.62
CA VAL A 90 -11.19 -3.55 15.52
C VAL A 90 -11.22 -4.19 14.14
N TRP A 91 -11.07 -3.42 13.05
CA TRP A 91 -10.96 -3.98 11.71
C TRP A 91 -9.78 -4.93 11.58
N SER A 92 -8.61 -4.53 12.07
CA SER A 92 -7.40 -5.34 11.96
C SER A 92 -7.50 -6.60 12.81
N ALA A 93 -8.02 -6.50 14.04
CA ALA A 93 -8.18 -7.64 14.93
C ALA A 93 -9.20 -8.65 14.37
N SER A 94 -10.38 -8.16 13.94
CA SER A 94 -11.43 -9.03 13.37
C SER A 94 -10.99 -9.65 12.04
N GLY A 95 -10.33 -8.88 11.18
CA GLY A 95 -9.77 -9.39 9.93
C GLY A 95 -8.70 -10.46 10.16
N GLY A 96 -7.78 -10.21 11.11
CA GLY A 96 -6.76 -11.19 11.48
C GLY A 96 -7.33 -12.47 12.08
N LEU A 97 -8.32 -12.36 12.97
CA LEU A 97 -9.01 -13.51 13.56
C LEU A 97 -9.73 -14.33 12.47
N LEU A 98 -10.47 -13.66 11.60
CA LEU A 98 -11.16 -14.31 10.49
C LEU A 98 -10.18 -14.99 9.53
N ALA A 99 -9.10 -14.32 9.15
CA ALA A 99 -8.08 -14.91 8.29
C ALA A 99 -7.47 -16.18 8.92
N LEU A 100 -7.28 -16.22 10.23
CA LEU A 100 -6.82 -17.42 10.95
C LEU A 100 -7.85 -18.56 10.93
N LEU A 101 -9.13 -18.21 11.15
CA LEU A 101 -10.22 -19.20 11.19
C LEU A 101 -10.56 -19.74 9.80
N LEU A 102 -10.60 -18.85 8.81
CA LEU A 102 -11.02 -19.16 7.45
C LEU A 102 -9.89 -19.72 6.57
N ALA A 103 -8.62 -19.61 6.99
CA ALA A 103 -7.47 -20.11 6.24
C ALA A 103 -7.57 -21.60 5.82
N ARG A 104 -8.42 -22.37 6.48
CA ARG A 104 -8.66 -23.79 6.21
C ARG A 104 -9.93 -24.08 5.41
N HIS A 105 -10.82 -23.09 5.23
CA HIS A 105 -12.19 -23.34 4.78
C HIS A 105 -12.57 -22.56 3.51
N ILE A 106 -11.82 -21.54 3.09
CA ILE A 106 -12.15 -20.80 1.87
C ILE A 106 -11.50 -21.47 0.67
N PRO A 107 -12.29 -21.96 -0.30
CA PRO A 107 -11.76 -22.42 -1.56
C PRO A 107 -11.09 -21.26 -2.31
N GLU A 108 -9.92 -21.49 -2.90
CA GLU A 108 -9.19 -20.49 -3.70
C GLU A 108 -9.98 -19.98 -4.91
N GLU A 109 -11.09 -20.64 -5.24
CA GLU A 109 -11.91 -20.38 -6.43
C GLU A 109 -12.98 -19.29 -6.24
N GLN A 110 -13.16 -18.76 -5.03
CA GLN A 110 -14.23 -17.76 -4.76
C GLN A 110 -13.67 -16.38 -4.44
N PRO A 111 -13.25 -15.60 -5.45
CA PRO A 111 -12.59 -14.29 -5.23
C PRO A 111 -13.51 -13.23 -4.60
N LEU A 112 -14.83 -13.39 -4.66
CA LEU A 112 -15.82 -12.44 -4.13
C LEU A 112 -16.07 -12.55 -2.62
N ILE A 113 -15.59 -13.60 -1.96
CA ILE A 113 -15.78 -13.78 -0.51
C ILE A 113 -14.99 -12.71 0.27
N PHE A 114 -13.75 -12.44 -0.10
CA PHE A 114 -12.90 -11.49 0.61
C PHE A 114 -13.44 -10.05 0.57
N PRO A 115 -13.88 -9.51 -0.61
CA PRO A 115 -14.55 -8.21 -0.66
C PRO A 115 -15.81 -8.16 0.20
N ALA A 116 -16.64 -9.21 0.16
CA ALA A 116 -17.87 -9.24 0.95
C ALA A 116 -17.60 -9.25 2.46
N ILE A 117 -16.63 -10.05 2.93
CA ILE A 117 -16.21 -10.08 4.32
C ILE A 117 -15.63 -8.72 4.75
N SER A 118 -14.74 -8.13 3.95
CA SER A 118 -14.16 -6.81 4.23
C SER A 118 -15.22 -5.74 4.35
N ALA A 119 -16.15 -5.67 3.40
CA ALA A 119 -17.25 -4.73 3.41
C ALA A 119 -18.17 -4.92 4.62
N PHE A 120 -18.54 -6.18 4.91
CA PHE A 120 -19.43 -6.52 6.02
C PHE A 120 -18.81 -6.15 7.37
N LEU A 121 -17.55 -6.53 7.61
CA LEU A 121 -16.85 -6.21 8.87
C LEU A 121 -16.72 -4.69 9.05
N THR A 122 -16.39 -3.97 7.97
CA THR A 122 -16.27 -2.51 8.02
C THR A 122 -17.61 -1.86 8.30
N ALA A 123 -18.69 -2.32 7.66
CA ALA A 123 -20.03 -1.82 7.88
C ALA A 123 -20.50 -2.10 9.32
N LEU A 124 -20.35 -3.34 9.79
CA LEU A 124 -20.75 -3.75 11.13
C LEU A 124 -20.00 -2.97 12.20
N THR A 125 -18.67 -2.87 12.08
CA THR A 125 -17.84 -2.11 13.03
C THR A 125 -18.23 -0.64 13.04
N GLY A 126 -18.38 -0.02 11.87
CA GLY A 126 -18.77 1.38 11.78
C GLY A 126 -20.13 1.64 12.41
N LEU A 127 -21.11 0.76 12.19
CA LEU A 127 -22.45 0.85 12.80
C LEU A 127 -22.38 0.68 14.33
N LEU A 128 -21.59 -0.27 14.83
CA LEU A 128 -21.38 -0.44 16.27
C LEU A 128 -20.76 0.79 16.92
N PHE A 129 -19.77 1.40 16.28
CA PHE A 129 -19.14 2.62 16.78
C PHE A 129 -20.09 3.81 16.78
N GLN A 130 -20.94 3.96 15.76
CA GLN A 130 -21.96 5.00 15.72
C GLN A 130 -23.00 4.81 16.83
N LEU A 131 -23.48 3.57 17.06
CA LEU A 131 -24.52 3.29 18.04
C LEU A 131 -24.00 3.34 19.48
N VAL A 132 -22.81 2.75 19.76
CA VAL A 132 -22.29 2.59 21.13
C VAL A 132 -21.46 3.79 21.55
N LEU A 133 -20.54 4.25 20.70
CA LEU A 133 -19.61 5.33 21.03
C LEU A 133 -20.09 6.70 20.54
N ARG A 134 -21.22 6.76 19.85
CA ARG A 134 -21.78 7.98 19.23
C ARG A 134 -20.76 8.69 18.35
N ASP A 135 -19.92 7.90 17.67
CA ASP A 135 -18.93 8.44 16.75
C ASP A 135 -19.63 9.06 15.54
N THR A 136 -19.44 10.38 15.36
CA THR A 136 -20.16 11.17 14.35
C THR A 136 -19.40 11.17 13.01
N VAL A 137 -19.10 9.98 12.48
CA VAL A 137 -18.51 9.89 11.13
C VAL A 137 -19.56 10.31 10.10
N PRO A 138 -19.24 11.23 9.18
CA PRO A 138 -20.16 11.63 8.12
C PRO A 138 -20.59 10.44 7.27
N VAL A 139 -21.88 10.40 6.93
CA VAL A 139 -22.48 9.31 6.14
C VAL A 139 -21.70 8.99 4.84
N PRO A 140 -21.25 9.99 4.05
CA PRO A 140 -20.44 9.71 2.86
C PRO A 140 -19.13 8.98 3.17
N VAL A 141 -18.46 9.34 4.28
CA VAL A 141 -17.20 8.70 4.70
C VAL A 141 -17.44 7.27 5.14
N TYR A 142 -18.56 7.01 5.82
CA TYR A 142 -18.96 5.66 6.20
C TYR A 142 -19.11 4.74 4.97
N PHE A 143 -19.86 5.18 3.96
CA PHE A 143 -20.01 4.42 2.72
C PHE A 143 -18.71 4.28 1.95
N LEU A 144 -17.89 5.32 1.90
CA LEU A 144 -16.57 5.28 1.27
C LEU A 144 -15.67 4.22 1.91
N ARG A 145 -15.68 4.11 3.24
CA ARG A 145 -14.93 3.05 3.96
C ARG A 145 -15.36 1.65 3.54
N ILE A 146 -16.67 1.41 3.39
CA ILE A 146 -17.20 0.10 2.96
C ILE A 146 -16.73 -0.22 1.53
N VAL A 147 -16.83 0.74 0.62
CA VAL A 147 -16.37 0.57 -0.77
C VAL A 147 -14.88 0.32 -0.85
N LEU A 148 -14.07 1.08 -0.09
CA LEU A 148 -12.62 0.89 -0.05
C LEU A 148 -12.21 -0.44 0.60
N ALA A 149 -12.94 -0.88 1.63
CA ALA A 149 -12.72 -2.19 2.21
C ALA A 149 -13.00 -3.32 1.22
N ALA A 150 -14.11 -3.23 0.49
CA ALA A 150 -14.45 -4.17 -0.57
C ALA A 150 -13.40 -4.15 -1.69
N GLY A 151 -12.99 -2.95 -2.13
CA GLY A 151 -11.95 -2.78 -3.15
C GLY A 151 -10.60 -3.37 -2.73
N ALA A 152 -10.17 -3.12 -1.49
CA ALA A 152 -8.95 -3.71 -0.94
C ALA A 152 -9.06 -5.23 -0.81
N GLY A 153 -10.23 -5.75 -0.35
CA GLY A 153 -10.52 -7.18 -0.28
C GLY A 153 -10.57 -7.89 -1.63
N LEU A 154 -10.77 -7.16 -2.73
CA LEU A 154 -10.65 -7.67 -4.08
C LEU A 154 -9.22 -7.55 -4.61
N LEU A 155 -8.61 -6.38 -4.44
CA LEU A 155 -7.32 -6.04 -5.02
C LEU A 155 -6.19 -6.94 -4.50
N PHE A 156 -6.05 -7.07 -3.18
CA PHE A 156 -4.91 -7.75 -2.60
C PHE A 156 -4.90 -9.27 -2.85
N PRO A 157 -6.02 -10.02 -2.72
CA PRO A 157 -6.02 -11.43 -3.08
C PRO A 157 -5.70 -11.67 -4.56
N VAL A 158 -6.24 -10.81 -5.45
CA VAL A 158 -5.96 -10.91 -6.89
C VAL A 158 -4.48 -10.59 -7.17
N ALA A 159 -3.92 -9.56 -6.55
CA ALA A 159 -2.53 -9.18 -6.71
C ALA A 159 -1.55 -10.25 -6.20
N LEU A 160 -1.91 -10.96 -5.14
CA LEU A 160 -1.10 -12.05 -4.58
C LEU A 160 -1.23 -13.36 -5.38
N GLY A 161 -2.44 -13.65 -5.89
CA GLY A 161 -2.72 -14.86 -6.65
C GLY A 161 -2.36 -14.77 -8.14
N ARG A 162 -2.73 -13.69 -8.79
CA ARG A 162 -2.49 -13.46 -10.22
C ARG A 162 -1.91 -12.06 -10.44
N ARG A 163 -0.59 -11.98 -10.48
CA ARG A 163 0.08 -10.73 -10.79
C ARG A 163 -0.21 -10.30 -12.23
N THR A 164 -0.88 -9.18 -12.36
CA THR A 164 -1.07 -8.48 -13.63
C THR A 164 -0.46 -7.08 -13.52
N ALA A 165 -0.10 -6.48 -14.65
CA ALA A 165 0.42 -5.11 -14.64
C ALA A 165 -0.55 -4.14 -13.95
N VAL A 166 -1.85 -4.32 -14.16
CA VAL A 166 -2.89 -3.47 -13.56
C VAL A 166 -2.93 -3.60 -12.04
N THR A 167 -2.86 -4.83 -11.51
CA THR A 167 -2.85 -5.06 -10.05
C THR A 167 -1.59 -4.47 -9.41
N ASP A 168 -0.43 -4.61 -10.07
CA ASP A 168 0.82 -4.04 -9.57
C ASP A 168 0.77 -2.50 -9.52
N TRP A 169 0.14 -1.86 -10.52
CA TRP A 169 -0.04 -0.40 -10.54
C TRP A 169 -1.00 0.08 -9.45
N LEU A 170 -2.13 -0.61 -9.25
CA LEU A 170 -3.10 -0.27 -8.21
C LEU A 170 -2.50 -0.44 -6.81
N VAL A 171 -1.81 -1.56 -6.55
CA VAL A 171 -1.10 -1.78 -5.28
C VAL A 171 -0.01 -0.72 -5.08
N GLY A 172 0.70 -0.35 -6.16
CA GLY A 172 1.68 0.73 -6.14
C GLY A 172 1.06 2.07 -5.74
N GLY A 173 -0.08 2.44 -6.32
CA GLY A 173 -0.82 3.67 -5.96
C GLY A 173 -1.26 3.70 -4.50
N VAL A 174 -1.79 2.58 -3.99
CA VAL A 174 -2.16 2.43 -2.57
C VAL A 174 -0.93 2.52 -1.67
N ALA A 175 0.19 1.92 -2.08
CA ALA A 175 1.45 2.01 -1.33
C ALA A 175 1.99 3.45 -1.28
N VAL A 176 1.90 4.20 -2.38
CA VAL A 176 2.27 5.62 -2.42
C VAL A 176 1.42 6.44 -1.45
N LEU A 177 0.09 6.25 -1.47
CA LEU A 177 -0.82 6.91 -0.55
C LEU A 177 -0.42 6.64 0.91
N ALA A 178 -0.22 5.37 1.26
CA ALA A 178 0.13 4.96 2.61
C ALA A 178 1.50 5.52 3.05
N LEU A 179 2.52 5.44 2.18
CA LEU A 179 3.86 5.96 2.45
C LEU A 179 3.88 7.49 2.58
N ALA A 180 3.09 8.19 1.78
CA ALA A 180 2.99 9.65 1.84
C ALA A 180 2.44 10.12 3.19
N GLN A 181 1.47 9.41 3.73
CA GLN A 181 0.83 9.74 5.00
C GLN A 181 1.56 9.17 6.23
N ALA A 182 2.28 8.07 6.07
CA ALA A 182 3.11 7.49 7.13
C ALA A 182 4.38 8.31 7.41
N SER A 183 4.76 9.24 6.53
CA SER A 183 5.97 10.05 6.71
C SER A 183 5.79 11.02 7.89
N PRO A 184 6.60 10.92 8.95
CA PRO A 184 6.46 11.75 10.16
C PRO A 184 6.79 13.22 9.90
N THR A 185 7.43 13.52 8.78
CA THR A 185 7.74 14.88 8.34
C THR A 185 7.48 15.00 6.83
N PRO A 186 6.93 16.13 6.37
CA PRO A 186 6.71 16.36 4.92
C PRO A 186 8.02 16.36 4.12
N TYR A 187 9.17 16.47 4.78
CA TYR A 187 10.50 16.49 4.15
C TYR A 187 11.06 15.11 3.82
N LEU A 188 10.58 14.02 4.46
CA LEU A 188 11.07 12.67 4.19
C LEU A 188 10.61 12.10 2.85
N GLY A 189 9.57 12.67 2.23
CA GLY A 189 9.19 12.42 0.84
C GLY A 189 9.10 10.95 0.39
N LEU A 190 8.92 9.99 1.32
CA LEU A 190 8.92 8.55 0.98
C LEU A 190 7.84 8.21 -0.04
N GLY A 191 6.66 8.81 0.12
CA GLY A 191 5.58 8.66 -0.85
C GLY A 191 5.93 9.27 -2.21
N TYR A 192 6.60 10.42 -2.21
CA TYR A 192 7.08 11.07 -3.42
C TYR A 192 8.12 10.22 -4.14
N LEU A 193 9.12 9.71 -3.41
CA LEU A 193 10.12 8.80 -3.97
C LEU A 193 9.48 7.53 -4.55
N ALA A 194 8.50 6.95 -3.86
CA ALA A 194 7.77 5.79 -4.34
C ALA A 194 6.96 6.11 -5.62
N ALA A 195 6.29 7.27 -5.68
CA ALA A 195 5.54 7.72 -6.85
C ALA A 195 6.46 7.96 -8.06
N VAL A 196 7.61 8.61 -7.84
CA VAL A 196 8.63 8.80 -8.87
C VAL A 196 9.20 7.46 -9.34
N ALA A 197 9.51 6.54 -8.42
CA ALA A 197 9.98 5.20 -8.75
C ALA A 197 8.97 4.42 -9.59
N LEU A 198 7.67 4.52 -9.26
CA LEU A 198 6.56 3.98 -10.04
C LEU A 198 6.49 4.60 -11.44
N ALA A 199 6.59 5.93 -11.53
CA ALA A 199 6.55 6.65 -12.81
C ALA A 199 7.74 6.32 -13.71
N VAL A 200 8.93 6.16 -13.12
CA VAL A 200 10.17 5.83 -13.87
C VAL A 200 10.26 4.34 -14.19
N GLY A 201 9.85 3.47 -13.26
CA GLY A 201 9.98 2.01 -13.38
C GLY A 201 8.91 1.33 -14.21
N SER A 202 7.72 1.96 -14.37
CA SER A 202 6.50 1.33 -14.89
C SER A 202 5.91 2.06 -16.09
N ALA A 203 4.77 1.59 -16.58
CA ALA A 203 4.03 2.21 -17.68
C ALA A 203 3.29 3.49 -17.22
N PHE A 204 2.80 4.27 -18.21
CA PHE A 204 2.05 5.50 -17.98
C PHE A 204 0.93 5.40 -16.92
N PRO A 205 0.08 4.34 -16.89
CA PRO A 205 -0.94 4.22 -15.85
C PRO A 205 -0.40 4.18 -14.42
N ALA A 206 0.80 3.62 -14.21
CA ALA A 206 1.43 3.60 -12.88
C ALA A 206 1.87 5.00 -12.43
N ALA A 207 2.30 5.85 -13.36
CA ALA A 207 2.62 7.25 -13.08
C ALA A 207 1.36 8.02 -12.64
N VAL A 208 0.23 7.80 -13.33
CA VAL A 208 -1.08 8.38 -12.96
C VAL A 208 -1.50 7.95 -11.56
N LEU A 209 -1.45 6.66 -11.26
CA LEU A 209 -1.86 6.12 -9.96
C LEU A 209 -0.92 6.57 -8.84
N GLY A 210 0.38 6.69 -9.10
CA GLY A 210 1.34 7.28 -8.17
C GLY A 210 1.02 8.74 -7.84
N GLY A 211 0.70 9.53 -8.88
CA GLY A 211 0.26 10.93 -8.72
C GLY A 211 -1.02 11.05 -7.92
N LEU A 212 -2.04 10.25 -8.25
CA LEU A 212 -3.31 10.19 -7.51
C LEU A 212 -3.09 9.83 -6.05
N GLY A 213 -2.19 8.88 -5.75
CA GLY A 213 -1.84 8.54 -4.37
C GLY A 213 -1.30 9.73 -3.58
N LEU A 214 -0.44 10.57 -4.20
CA LEU A 214 0.09 11.79 -3.58
C LEU A 214 -0.98 12.88 -3.41
N ASP A 215 -1.82 13.08 -4.42
CA ASP A 215 -2.87 14.09 -4.37
C ASP A 215 -3.94 13.73 -3.33
N LEU A 216 -4.32 12.47 -3.24
CA LEU A 216 -5.23 11.98 -2.21
C LEU A 216 -4.62 12.06 -0.80
N ALA A 217 -3.31 11.92 -0.69
CA ALA A 217 -2.59 12.11 0.57
C ALA A 217 -2.55 13.57 1.03
N GLN A 218 -2.87 14.53 0.14
CA GLN A 218 -2.83 15.97 0.41
C GLN A 218 -1.48 16.48 0.92
N VAL A 219 -0.39 15.81 0.55
CA VAL A 219 0.97 16.18 0.99
C VAL A 219 1.51 17.37 0.22
N THR A 220 1.05 17.56 -1.01
CA THR A 220 1.49 18.64 -1.90
C THR A 220 0.34 19.58 -2.24
N ARG A 221 0.68 20.87 -2.43
CA ARG A 221 -0.29 21.88 -2.90
C ARG A 221 -0.47 21.85 -4.42
N ILE A 222 0.45 21.20 -5.12
CA ILE A 222 0.46 21.09 -6.59
C ILE A 222 -0.15 19.74 -6.95
N PRO A 223 -0.99 19.67 -8.00
CA PRO A 223 -1.59 18.40 -8.46
C PRO A 223 -0.52 17.48 -9.06
N MET A 224 0.02 16.58 -8.23
CA MET A 224 1.10 15.66 -8.62
C MET A 224 0.66 14.67 -9.67
N THR A 225 -0.63 14.36 -9.77
CA THR A 225 -1.18 13.56 -10.88
C THR A 225 -0.84 14.19 -12.23
N ALA A 226 -1.02 15.50 -12.39
CA ALA A 226 -0.72 16.19 -13.65
C ALA A 226 0.78 16.15 -13.96
N VAL A 227 1.62 16.39 -12.95
CA VAL A 227 3.09 16.36 -13.09
C VAL A 227 3.59 14.98 -13.52
N LEU A 228 3.14 13.93 -12.82
CA LEU A 228 3.56 12.57 -13.12
C LEU A 228 2.94 12.03 -14.42
N CYS A 229 1.73 12.47 -14.80
CA CYS A 229 1.18 12.22 -16.13
C CYS A 229 2.06 12.80 -17.21
N LEU A 230 2.47 14.07 -17.08
CA LEU A 230 3.36 14.73 -18.06
C LEU A 230 4.71 13.98 -18.15
N ALA A 231 5.31 13.62 -17.02
CA ALA A 231 6.53 12.81 -16.98
C ALA A 231 6.34 11.45 -17.68
N GLY A 232 5.20 10.79 -17.46
CA GLY A 232 4.85 9.54 -18.13
C GLY A 232 4.68 9.67 -19.64
N VAL A 233 4.03 10.75 -20.11
CA VAL A 233 3.89 11.06 -21.56
C VAL A 233 5.25 11.32 -22.20
N ILE A 234 6.09 12.15 -21.57
CA ILE A 234 7.44 12.45 -22.07
C ILE A 234 8.27 11.18 -22.21
N ARG A 235 8.10 10.23 -21.28
CA ARG A 235 8.78 8.93 -21.36
C ARG A 235 8.35 8.07 -22.55
N MET A 236 7.14 8.24 -23.05
CA MET A 236 6.66 7.53 -24.25
C MET A 236 7.32 8.03 -25.53
N ILE A 237 7.95 9.22 -25.50
CA ILE A 237 8.66 9.77 -26.65
C ILE A 237 9.96 8.95 -26.88
N PRO A 238 10.17 8.44 -28.09
CA PRO A 238 11.36 7.65 -28.42
C PRO A 238 12.59 8.57 -28.56
N PHE A 239 13.24 8.90 -27.44
CA PHE A 239 14.51 9.64 -27.48
C PHE A 239 15.63 8.72 -27.96
N GLU A 240 16.47 9.20 -28.89
CA GLU A 240 17.61 8.45 -29.42
C GLU A 240 18.69 8.19 -28.34
N ARG A 241 18.91 9.15 -27.44
CA ARG A 241 19.93 9.03 -26.40
C ARG A 241 19.34 8.49 -25.09
N LYS A 242 19.93 7.40 -24.56
CA LYS A 242 19.47 6.73 -23.33
C LYS A 242 19.36 7.66 -22.12
N TRP A 243 20.28 8.60 -21.97
CA TRP A 243 20.26 9.56 -20.85
C TRP A 243 19.06 10.53 -20.91
N MET A 244 18.61 10.91 -22.13
CA MET A 244 17.43 11.76 -22.30
C MET A 244 16.16 11.05 -21.81
N ARG A 245 16.05 9.74 -21.99
CA ARG A 245 14.92 8.95 -21.48
C ARG A 245 14.81 8.97 -19.94
N CYS A 246 15.93 9.16 -19.25
CA CYS A 246 15.93 9.23 -17.79
C CYS A 246 15.76 10.66 -17.28
N LEU A 247 16.41 11.63 -17.92
CA LEU A 247 16.41 13.04 -17.46
C LEU A 247 15.18 13.84 -17.89
N ALA A 248 14.62 13.57 -19.07
CA ALA A 248 13.47 14.34 -19.57
C ALA A 248 12.22 14.24 -18.67
N PRO A 249 11.84 13.07 -18.12
CA PRO A 249 10.75 12.98 -17.14
C PRO A 249 11.05 13.72 -15.83
N GLY A 250 12.32 13.69 -15.39
CA GLY A 250 12.76 14.42 -14.20
C GLY A 250 12.73 15.94 -14.38
N ALA A 251 13.18 16.42 -15.53
CA ALA A 251 13.14 17.84 -15.88
C ALA A 251 11.69 18.37 -15.97
N ALA A 252 10.76 17.57 -16.49
CA ALA A 252 9.34 17.95 -16.53
C ALA A 252 8.75 18.17 -15.13
N GLY A 253 9.21 17.41 -14.11
CA GLY A 253 8.82 17.60 -12.71
C GLY A 253 9.45 18.85 -12.05
N LEU A 254 10.47 19.46 -12.64
CA LEU A 254 11.10 20.68 -12.14
C LEU A 254 10.51 21.97 -12.73
N VAL A 255 9.74 21.87 -13.82
CA VAL A 255 9.17 23.02 -14.53
C VAL A 255 7.78 23.41 -13.97
N VAL A 256 7.19 22.58 -13.11
CA VAL A 256 5.93 22.80 -12.41
C VAL A 256 6.18 23.18 -10.96
#